data_1055b46c4fddff7d3fd2a9750e3d7c8b
#
_entry.id   1055b46c4fddff7d3fd2a9750e3d7c8b
#
_cell.length_a   1.000
_cell.length_b   1.000
_cell.length_c   1.000
_cell.angle_alpha   90.00
_cell.angle_beta   90.00
_cell.angle_gamma   90.00
#
_symmetry.space_group_name_H-M   'P 1'
#
loop_
_entity.id
_entity.type
_entity.pdbx_description
1 polymer ?
#
loop_
_entity_poly.entity_id
_entity_poly.type
_entity_poly.pdbx_seq_one_letter_code
_entity_poly.pdbx_strand_id
1 'polypeptide(L)'
;MPRPADPNAKDALIAAARAEFARKGLRGAHVEDITSACGLSKGAFYLHFETKEALFGELVEKFFGEITRSSDRRHEEMARFFESSATFDEQKFLEMEAREDLHVLELMWSYRDVVGVLLRGAQGTKFEGLIWELTDGEIARIQENVNRFKGAAACRTDVPSEIFASMIVGTYVLLGMRMSRMTEKPDLAEWARSLHLLIREGSAPVQRSAS
;
A
#
# COMPACT_ATOMS: atom_id res chain seq x y z
N MET A 1 17.24 37.67 -11.77
CA MET A 1 16.21 36.69 -12.14
C MET A 1 16.34 35.49 -11.25
N PRO A 2 15.27 34.99 -10.64
CA PRO A 2 15.34 33.76 -9.86
C PRO A 2 15.76 32.62 -10.80
N ARG A 3 16.74 31.83 -10.38
CA ARG A 3 17.19 30.64 -11.10
C ARG A 3 16.03 29.65 -11.13
N PRO A 4 15.63 29.07 -12.30
CA PRO A 4 14.57 28.07 -12.32
C PRO A 4 14.97 26.89 -11.42
N ALA A 5 13.99 26.33 -10.70
CA ALA A 5 14.19 25.19 -9.84
C ALA A 5 14.74 24.02 -10.68
N ASP A 6 15.88 23.46 -10.24
CA ASP A 6 16.47 22.29 -10.88
C ASP A 6 15.59 21.07 -10.56
N PRO A 7 15.01 20.36 -11.57
CA PRO A 7 14.21 19.16 -11.33
C PRO A 7 14.96 18.09 -10.53
N ASN A 8 16.27 17.96 -10.73
CA ASN A 8 17.11 17.02 -9.96
C ASN A 8 17.21 17.40 -8.49
N ALA A 9 17.09 18.71 -8.16
CA ALA A 9 17.10 19.16 -6.77
C ALA A 9 15.84 18.71 -6.01
N LYS A 10 14.67 18.69 -6.66
CA LYS A 10 13.42 18.19 -6.03
C LYS A 10 13.56 16.71 -5.65
N ASP A 11 14.06 15.88 -6.56
CA ASP A 11 14.22 14.44 -6.33
C ASP A 11 15.28 14.16 -5.25
N ALA A 12 16.36 14.90 -5.25
CA ALA A 12 17.39 14.80 -4.20
C ALA A 12 16.84 15.17 -2.80
N LEU A 13 16.04 16.24 -2.72
CA LEU A 13 15.36 16.65 -1.48
C LEU A 13 14.36 15.59 -1.01
N ILE A 14 13.57 15.02 -1.90
CA ILE A 14 12.63 13.92 -1.60
C ILE A 14 13.38 12.72 -1.04
N ALA A 15 14.46 12.28 -1.70
CA ALA A 15 15.24 11.13 -1.25
C ALA A 15 15.86 11.36 0.14
N ALA A 16 16.47 12.53 0.37
CA ALA A 16 17.04 12.92 1.67
C ALA A 16 15.97 13.03 2.76
N ALA A 17 14.80 13.63 2.43
CA ALA A 17 13.70 13.77 3.37
C ALA A 17 13.12 12.42 3.79
N ARG A 18 12.94 11.49 2.85
CA ARG A 18 12.48 10.11 3.13
C ARG A 18 13.39 9.42 4.14
N ALA A 19 14.71 9.50 3.94
CA ALA A 19 15.68 8.91 4.86
C ALA A 19 15.62 9.58 6.26
N GLU A 20 15.51 10.90 6.30
CA GLU A 20 15.45 11.64 7.57
C GLU A 20 14.16 11.40 8.33
N PHE A 21 13.00 11.35 7.64
CA PHE A 21 11.71 11.01 8.25
C PHE A 21 11.69 9.58 8.78
N ALA A 22 12.25 8.62 8.05
CA ALA A 22 12.34 7.23 8.50
C ALA A 22 13.20 7.11 9.79
N ARG A 23 14.25 7.94 9.91
CA ARG A 23 15.20 7.92 11.03
C ARG A 23 14.66 8.61 12.28
N LYS A 24 14.07 9.81 12.12
CA LYS A 24 13.69 10.69 13.25
C LYS A 24 12.18 10.86 13.45
N GLY A 25 11.37 10.31 12.58
CA GLY A 25 9.95 10.66 12.47
C GLY A 25 9.75 12.06 11.90
N LEU A 26 8.50 12.40 11.57
CA LEU A 26 8.19 13.68 10.93
C LEU A 26 8.49 14.88 11.84
N ARG A 27 8.18 14.78 13.13
CA ARG A 27 8.42 15.87 14.10
C ARG A 27 9.90 16.12 14.36
N GLY A 28 10.69 15.05 14.46
CA GLY A 28 12.13 15.11 14.78
C GLY A 28 13.04 15.47 13.61
N ALA A 29 12.52 15.39 12.38
CA ALA A 29 13.27 15.77 11.19
C ALA A 29 13.37 17.29 11.05
N HIS A 30 14.55 17.79 10.60
CA HIS A 30 14.79 19.20 10.35
C HIS A 30 15.18 19.46 8.89
N VAL A 31 14.71 20.59 8.32
CA VAL A 31 15.00 20.98 6.92
C VAL A 31 16.52 21.11 6.71
N GLU A 32 17.25 21.57 7.73
CA GLU A 32 18.72 21.67 7.72
C GLU A 32 19.39 20.32 7.47
N ASP A 33 18.93 19.28 8.16
CA ASP A 33 19.48 17.93 8.02
C ASP A 33 19.20 17.36 6.64
N ILE A 34 17.96 17.57 6.14
CA ILE A 34 17.54 17.16 4.80
C ILE A 34 18.40 17.82 3.72
N THR A 35 18.56 19.14 3.79
CA THR A 35 19.33 19.89 2.78
C THR A 35 20.82 19.57 2.84
N SER A 36 21.37 19.41 4.04
CA SER A 36 22.77 19.02 4.23
C SER A 36 23.07 17.63 3.67
N ALA A 37 22.12 16.67 3.83
CA ALA A 37 22.29 15.31 3.35
C ALA A 37 22.37 15.22 1.80
N CYS A 38 21.79 16.17 1.07
CA CYS A 38 21.85 16.21 -0.41
C CYS A 38 22.72 17.37 -0.95
N GLY A 39 23.45 18.08 -0.09
CA GLY A 39 24.34 19.17 -0.50
C GLY A 39 23.62 20.41 -1.02
N LEU A 40 22.34 20.60 -0.65
CA LEU A 40 21.54 21.73 -1.06
C LEU A 40 21.39 22.77 0.06
N SER A 41 21.01 24.00 -0.29
CA SER A 41 20.71 25.05 0.68
C SER A 41 19.26 24.98 1.16
N LYS A 42 18.97 25.57 2.34
CA LYS A 42 17.58 25.78 2.78
C LYS A 42 16.76 26.57 1.75
N GLY A 43 17.37 27.54 1.08
CA GLY A 43 16.71 28.30 0.01
C GLY A 43 16.25 27.40 -1.13
N ALA A 44 17.06 26.41 -1.51
CA ALA A 44 16.67 25.42 -2.52
C ALA A 44 15.49 24.57 -2.07
N PHE A 45 15.41 24.20 -0.78
CA PHE A 45 14.25 23.48 -0.22
C PHE A 45 12.96 24.31 -0.39
N TYR A 46 13.00 25.56 0.05
CA TYR A 46 11.83 26.45 0.02
C TYR A 46 11.39 26.90 -1.37
N LEU A 47 12.20 26.65 -2.42
CA LEU A 47 11.76 26.78 -3.81
C LEU A 47 10.82 25.64 -4.25
N HIS A 48 10.88 24.48 -3.58
CA HIS A 48 10.10 23.30 -3.95
C HIS A 48 8.98 22.98 -2.96
N PHE A 49 9.20 23.23 -1.68
CA PHE A 49 8.30 22.84 -0.59
C PHE A 49 8.17 23.96 0.46
N GLU A 50 6.96 24.34 0.82
CA GLU A 50 6.74 25.37 1.83
C GLU A 50 7.19 24.89 3.23
N THR A 51 6.97 23.59 3.52
CA THR A 51 7.33 22.96 4.79
C THR A 51 7.75 21.51 4.58
N LYS A 52 8.39 20.89 5.57
CA LYS A 52 8.68 19.46 5.55
C LYS A 52 7.41 18.61 5.59
N GLU A 53 6.36 19.15 6.23
CA GLU A 53 5.02 18.54 6.25
C GLU A 53 4.36 18.57 4.86
N ALA A 54 4.58 19.62 4.06
CA ALA A 54 4.11 19.68 2.67
C ALA A 54 4.80 18.63 1.81
N LEU A 55 6.13 18.49 1.95
CA LEU A 55 6.88 17.43 1.26
C LEU A 55 6.37 16.03 1.66
N PHE A 56 6.19 15.78 2.97
CA PHE A 56 5.68 14.48 3.42
C PHE A 56 4.25 14.23 2.94
N GLY A 57 3.42 15.29 2.86
CA GLY A 57 2.07 15.22 2.29
C GLY A 57 2.07 14.75 0.84
N GLU A 58 2.93 15.30 -0.02
CA GLU A 58 3.07 14.83 -1.41
C GLU A 58 3.43 13.33 -1.48
N LEU A 59 4.28 12.83 -0.56
CA LEU A 59 4.62 11.40 -0.51
C LEU A 59 3.45 10.53 -0.09
N VAL A 60 2.68 10.98 0.90
CA VAL A 60 1.48 10.27 1.39
C VAL A 60 0.40 10.24 0.33
N GLU A 61 0.09 11.38 -0.28
CA GLU A 61 -0.91 11.49 -1.37
C GLU A 61 -0.54 10.59 -2.55
N LYS A 62 0.73 10.56 -2.94
CA LYS A 62 1.21 9.69 -3.99
C LYS A 62 1.03 8.22 -3.63
N PHE A 63 1.46 7.82 -2.43
CA PHE A 63 1.30 6.44 -1.94
C PHE A 63 -0.16 6.01 -1.90
N PHE A 64 -1.03 6.80 -1.27
CA PHE A 64 -2.46 6.51 -1.18
C PHE A 64 -3.11 6.45 -2.56
N GLY A 65 -2.78 7.40 -3.43
CA GLY A 65 -3.30 7.40 -4.80
C GLY A 65 -2.86 6.18 -5.62
N GLU A 66 -1.66 5.64 -5.40
CA GLU A 66 -1.20 4.42 -6.06
C GLU A 66 -1.88 3.18 -5.50
N ILE A 67 -2.09 3.08 -4.18
CA ILE A 67 -2.88 2.00 -3.54
C ILE A 67 -4.32 2.02 -4.08
N THR A 68 -4.98 3.17 -4.04
CA THR A 68 -6.38 3.30 -4.50
C THR A 68 -6.51 2.91 -5.98
N ARG A 69 -5.62 3.39 -6.86
CA ARG A 69 -5.63 3.00 -8.28
C ARG A 69 -5.38 1.51 -8.49
N SER A 70 -4.53 0.88 -7.67
CA SER A 70 -4.31 -0.56 -7.72
C SER A 70 -5.57 -1.33 -7.31
N SER A 71 -6.23 -0.88 -6.24
CA SER A 71 -7.49 -1.46 -5.77
C SER A 71 -8.61 -1.33 -6.79
N ASP A 72 -8.76 -0.15 -7.41
CA ASP A 72 -9.77 0.09 -8.46
C ASP A 72 -9.53 -0.80 -9.68
N ARG A 73 -8.28 -0.92 -10.15
CA ARG A 73 -7.92 -1.80 -11.26
C ARG A 73 -8.24 -3.27 -10.95
N ARG A 74 -7.88 -3.75 -9.76
CA ARG A 74 -8.20 -5.12 -9.30
C ARG A 74 -9.70 -5.36 -9.30
N HIS A 75 -10.47 -4.39 -8.80
CA HIS A 75 -11.94 -4.44 -8.81
C HIS A 75 -12.51 -4.59 -10.23
N GLU A 76 -12.04 -3.78 -11.17
CA GLU A 76 -12.47 -3.83 -12.56
C GLU A 76 -12.07 -5.14 -13.26
N GLU A 77 -10.86 -5.65 -13.00
CA GLU A 77 -10.39 -6.91 -13.56
C GLU A 77 -11.21 -8.10 -13.02
N MET A 78 -11.52 -8.09 -11.71
CA MET A 78 -12.36 -9.08 -11.08
C MET A 78 -13.78 -9.06 -11.68
N ALA A 79 -14.37 -7.88 -11.85
CA ALA A 79 -15.70 -7.75 -12.47
C ALA A 79 -15.70 -8.31 -13.89
N ARG A 80 -14.72 -7.92 -14.72
CA ARG A 80 -14.57 -8.46 -16.09
C ARG A 80 -14.38 -9.96 -16.12
N PHE A 81 -13.60 -10.51 -15.18
CA PHE A 81 -13.36 -11.94 -15.08
C PHE A 81 -14.67 -12.72 -14.86
N PHE A 82 -15.50 -12.28 -13.90
CA PHE A 82 -16.77 -12.94 -13.59
C PHE A 82 -17.86 -12.70 -14.66
N GLU A 83 -17.83 -11.59 -15.38
CA GLU A 83 -18.78 -11.27 -16.44
C GLU A 83 -18.47 -12.01 -17.76
N SER A 84 -17.20 -12.28 -18.05
CA SER A 84 -16.76 -12.83 -19.34
C SER A 84 -16.77 -14.35 -19.42
N SER A 85 -16.83 -15.07 -18.31
CA SER A 85 -16.63 -16.51 -18.26
C SER A 85 -17.94 -17.26 -18.00
N ALA A 86 -18.38 -18.08 -18.96
CA ALA A 86 -19.48 -19.03 -18.76
C ALA A 86 -19.10 -20.14 -17.75
N THR A 87 -17.80 -20.38 -17.55
CA THR A 87 -17.24 -21.32 -16.57
C THR A 87 -16.10 -20.63 -15.82
N PHE A 88 -16.07 -20.80 -14.51
CA PHE A 88 -15.00 -20.27 -13.67
C PHE A 88 -13.67 -20.96 -13.98
N ASP A 89 -12.71 -20.20 -14.51
CA ASP A 89 -11.35 -20.65 -14.78
C ASP A 89 -10.47 -20.33 -13.56
N GLU A 90 -10.34 -21.31 -12.69
CA GLU A 90 -9.60 -21.17 -11.43
C GLU A 90 -8.14 -20.77 -11.63
N GLN A 91 -7.45 -21.35 -12.61
CA GLN A 91 -6.04 -21.07 -12.83
C GLN A 91 -5.82 -19.61 -13.27
N LYS A 92 -6.63 -19.11 -14.20
CA LYS A 92 -6.56 -17.71 -14.63
C LYS A 92 -6.89 -16.74 -13.50
N PHE A 93 -7.86 -17.10 -12.66
CA PHE A 93 -8.17 -16.29 -11.48
C PHE A 93 -7.00 -16.21 -10.51
N LEU A 94 -6.33 -17.35 -10.25
CA LEU A 94 -5.16 -17.44 -9.41
C LEU A 94 -3.99 -16.59 -9.93
N GLU A 95 -3.71 -16.67 -11.22
CA GLU A 95 -2.64 -15.92 -11.87
C GLU A 95 -2.91 -14.40 -11.80
N MET A 96 -4.17 -13.98 -12.00
CA MET A 96 -4.59 -12.59 -11.88
C MET A 96 -4.38 -12.07 -10.46
N GLU A 97 -4.89 -12.77 -9.45
CA GLU A 97 -4.79 -12.36 -8.05
C GLU A 97 -3.34 -12.32 -7.56
N ALA A 98 -2.53 -13.34 -7.89
CA ALA A 98 -1.12 -13.37 -7.50
C ALA A 98 -0.31 -12.22 -8.12
N ARG A 99 -0.64 -11.81 -9.36
CA ARG A 99 -0.04 -10.64 -10.01
C ARG A 99 -0.40 -9.34 -9.27
N GLU A 100 -1.66 -9.18 -8.88
CA GLU A 100 -2.10 -7.99 -8.14
C GLU A 100 -1.51 -7.95 -6.72
N ASP A 101 -1.43 -9.09 -6.04
CA ASP A 101 -0.76 -9.19 -4.74
C ASP A 101 0.72 -8.79 -4.84
N LEU A 102 1.44 -9.27 -5.86
CA LEU A 102 2.83 -8.88 -6.11
C LEU A 102 2.94 -7.37 -6.35
N HIS A 103 2.04 -6.80 -7.15
CA HIS A 103 2.05 -5.37 -7.43
C HIS A 103 1.87 -4.53 -6.15
N VAL A 104 0.92 -4.89 -5.29
CA VAL A 104 0.71 -4.22 -4.00
C VAL A 104 1.93 -4.35 -3.08
N LEU A 105 2.53 -5.54 -2.99
CA LEU A 105 3.74 -5.76 -2.19
C LEU A 105 4.93 -4.94 -2.70
N GLU A 106 5.13 -4.85 -4.02
CA GLU A 106 6.16 -4.02 -4.64
C GLU A 106 5.94 -2.52 -4.33
N LEU A 107 4.70 -2.07 -4.41
CA LEU A 107 4.33 -0.71 -4.05
C LEU A 107 4.63 -0.43 -2.57
N MET A 108 4.20 -1.32 -1.68
CA MET A 108 4.47 -1.20 -0.24
C MET A 108 5.97 -1.20 0.07
N TRP A 109 6.75 -2.01 -0.64
CA TRP A 109 8.21 -1.99 -0.50
C TRP A 109 8.80 -0.65 -0.93
N SER A 110 8.34 -0.10 -2.05
CA SER A 110 8.83 1.19 -2.56
C SER A 110 8.52 2.37 -1.63
N TYR A 111 7.43 2.28 -0.85
CA TYR A 111 7.01 3.30 0.13
C TYR A 111 7.18 2.85 1.59
N ARG A 112 7.99 1.81 1.88
CA ARG A 112 8.12 1.24 3.23
C ARG A 112 8.55 2.22 4.31
N ASP A 113 9.33 3.23 3.95
CA ASP A 113 9.73 4.34 4.81
C ASP A 113 8.56 5.27 5.14
N VAL A 114 7.74 5.64 4.14
CA VAL A 114 6.51 6.43 4.31
C VAL A 114 5.52 5.67 5.20
N VAL A 115 5.29 4.39 4.92
CA VAL A 115 4.46 3.50 5.75
C VAL A 115 4.99 3.45 7.19
N GLY A 116 6.30 3.33 7.36
CA GLY A 116 6.95 3.33 8.67
C GLY A 116 6.71 4.63 9.45
N VAL A 117 6.75 5.78 8.78
CA VAL A 117 6.47 7.08 9.40
C VAL A 117 4.98 7.20 9.76
N LEU A 118 4.07 6.83 8.86
CA LEU A 118 2.63 6.86 9.13
C LEU A 118 2.24 6.01 10.34
N LEU A 119 2.86 4.84 10.49
CA LEU A 119 2.56 3.92 11.59
C LEU A 119 3.17 4.33 12.94
N ARG A 120 4.34 4.98 12.94
CA ARG A 120 5.14 5.18 14.17
C ARG A 120 5.74 6.56 14.35
N GLY A 121 5.79 7.37 13.31
CA GLY A 121 6.50 8.66 13.30
C GLY A 121 5.62 9.87 13.02
N ALA A 122 4.31 9.67 12.87
CA ALA A 122 3.36 10.73 12.55
C ALA A 122 2.59 11.27 13.78
N GLN A 123 2.85 10.75 14.98
CA GLN A 123 2.14 11.15 16.21
C GLN A 123 2.23 12.66 16.46
N GLY A 124 1.09 13.26 16.79
CA GLY A 124 0.97 14.70 17.02
C GLY A 124 1.15 15.57 15.76
N THR A 125 1.00 14.98 14.57
CA THR A 125 0.95 15.69 13.29
C THR A 125 -0.41 15.51 12.62
N LYS A 126 -0.69 16.29 11.57
CA LYS A 126 -1.90 16.12 10.74
C LYS A 126 -1.99 14.77 10.01
N PHE A 127 -0.93 13.97 10.04
CA PHE A 127 -0.87 12.65 9.39
C PHE A 127 -1.14 11.51 10.38
N GLU A 128 -1.31 11.82 11.66
CA GLU A 128 -1.72 10.82 12.65
C GLU A 128 -3.11 10.28 12.29
N GLY A 129 -3.22 8.96 12.23
CA GLY A 129 -4.49 8.29 11.91
C GLY A 129 -4.74 8.04 10.41
N LEU A 130 -4.08 8.73 9.49
CA LEU A 130 -4.33 8.58 8.05
C LEU A 130 -4.17 7.15 7.52
N ILE A 131 -3.27 6.38 8.12
CA ILE A 131 -3.12 4.96 7.73
C ILE A 131 -4.39 4.16 8.03
N TRP A 132 -5.09 4.49 9.11
CA TRP A 132 -6.33 3.82 9.49
C TRP A 132 -7.48 4.22 8.58
N GLU A 133 -7.56 5.48 8.17
CA GLU A 133 -8.54 5.93 7.17
C GLU A 133 -8.36 5.20 5.84
N LEU A 134 -7.11 5.01 5.38
CA LEU A 134 -6.81 4.21 4.20
C LEU A 134 -7.25 2.76 4.39
N THR A 135 -6.93 2.14 5.53
CA THR A 135 -7.28 0.74 5.78
C THR A 135 -8.78 0.52 5.87
N ASP A 136 -9.52 1.43 6.49
CA ASP A 136 -10.98 1.37 6.57
C ASP A 136 -11.61 1.46 5.17
N GLY A 137 -11.09 2.34 4.31
CA GLY A 137 -11.49 2.44 2.92
C GLY A 137 -11.25 1.15 2.12
N GLU A 138 -10.09 0.53 2.28
CA GLU A 138 -9.76 -0.74 1.60
C GLU A 138 -10.59 -1.91 2.14
N ILE A 139 -10.87 -1.96 3.45
CA ILE A 139 -11.78 -2.96 4.04
C ILE A 139 -13.16 -2.83 3.39
N ALA A 140 -13.71 -1.62 3.29
CA ALA A 140 -15.02 -1.39 2.69
C ALA A 140 -15.07 -1.84 1.20
N ARG A 141 -14.02 -1.56 0.42
CA ARG A 141 -13.90 -1.99 -0.99
C ARG A 141 -13.87 -3.51 -1.13
N ILE A 142 -13.09 -4.20 -0.30
CA ILE A 142 -13.02 -5.67 -0.32
C ILE A 142 -14.35 -6.28 0.10
N GLN A 143 -15.02 -5.72 1.12
CA GLN A 143 -16.35 -6.15 1.53
C GLN A 143 -17.38 -6.04 0.39
N GLU A 144 -17.37 -4.93 -0.33
CA GLU A 144 -18.25 -4.72 -1.48
C GLU A 144 -18.00 -5.79 -2.56
N ASN A 145 -16.74 -6.05 -2.90
CA ASN A 145 -16.37 -7.08 -3.87
C ASN A 145 -16.80 -8.48 -3.42
N VAL A 146 -16.52 -8.85 -2.17
CA VAL A 146 -16.91 -10.15 -1.62
C VAL A 146 -18.44 -10.31 -1.67
N ASN A 147 -19.19 -9.27 -1.30
CA ASN A 147 -20.65 -9.32 -1.32
C ASN A 147 -21.21 -9.39 -2.75
N ARG A 148 -20.61 -8.68 -3.71
CA ARG A 148 -20.99 -8.67 -5.12
C ARG A 148 -20.81 -10.06 -5.76
N PHE A 149 -19.70 -10.74 -5.44
CA PHE A 149 -19.36 -12.04 -6.02
C PHE A 149 -19.67 -13.22 -5.07
N LYS A 150 -20.41 -12.97 -3.99
CA LYS A 150 -20.84 -13.98 -3.03
C LYS A 150 -21.80 -14.96 -3.75
N GLY A 151 -21.33 -16.18 -3.95
CA GLY A 151 -22.08 -17.21 -4.70
C GLY A 151 -21.45 -17.57 -6.05
N ALA A 152 -20.54 -16.77 -6.58
CA ALA A 152 -19.57 -17.26 -7.55
C ALA A 152 -18.67 -18.29 -6.87
N ALA A 153 -18.24 -19.34 -7.58
CA ALA A 153 -17.52 -20.50 -7.03
C ALA A 153 -16.21 -20.17 -6.25
N ALA A 154 -15.83 -18.90 -6.23
CA ALA A 154 -14.56 -18.43 -5.67
C ALA A 154 -14.61 -18.02 -4.20
N CYS A 155 -15.78 -17.75 -3.58
CA CYS A 155 -15.86 -17.19 -2.24
C CYS A 155 -16.65 -18.05 -1.28
N ARG A 156 -16.14 -18.25 -0.07
CA ARG A 156 -16.89 -18.81 1.06
C ARG A 156 -18.08 -17.91 1.40
N THR A 157 -19.22 -18.53 1.68
CA THR A 157 -20.45 -17.81 2.07
C THR A 157 -20.72 -17.86 3.57
N ASP A 158 -19.98 -18.70 4.30
CA ASP A 158 -20.09 -18.94 5.75
C ASP A 158 -19.22 -18.01 6.61
N VAL A 159 -18.33 -17.23 5.99
CA VAL A 159 -17.51 -16.23 6.67
C VAL A 159 -18.08 -14.84 6.41
N PRO A 160 -18.29 -14.00 7.46
CA PRO A 160 -18.68 -12.61 7.26
C PRO A 160 -17.64 -11.86 6.41
N SER A 161 -18.12 -11.09 5.41
CA SER A 161 -17.25 -10.32 4.51
C SER A 161 -16.35 -9.33 5.25
N GLU A 162 -16.82 -8.78 6.38
CA GLU A 162 -16.06 -7.89 7.24
C GLU A 162 -14.80 -8.59 7.82
N ILE A 163 -14.96 -9.81 8.32
CA ILE A 163 -13.84 -10.58 8.87
C ILE A 163 -12.84 -10.93 7.77
N PHE A 164 -13.33 -11.36 6.61
CA PHE A 164 -12.49 -11.69 5.47
C PHE A 164 -11.70 -10.46 4.96
N ALA A 165 -12.36 -9.33 4.78
CA ALA A 165 -11.73 -8.09 4.35
C ALA A 165 -10.69 -7.60 5.38
N SER A 166 -11.04 -7.63 6.68
CA SER A 166 -10.12 -7.25 7.76
C SER A 166 -8.88 -8.14 7.83
N MET A 167 -9.03 -9.45 7.58
CA MET A 167 -7.90 -10.38 7.51
C MET A 167 -6.95 -10.01 6.36
N ILE A 168 -7.49 -9.74 5.17
CA ILE A 168 -6.68 -9.35 4.00
C ILE A 168 -5.93 -8.05 4.28
N VAL A 169 -6.66 -6.98 4.59
CA VAL A 169 -6.05 -5.66 4.81
C VAL A 169 -5.08 -5.67 5.99
N GLY A 170 -5.46 -6.33 7.10
CA GLY A 170 -4.59 -6.48 8.26
C GLY A 170 -3.28 -7.20 7.93
N THR A 171 -3.31 -8.20 7.06
CA THR A 171 -2.11 -8.89 6.58
C THR A 171 -1.18 -7.93 5.86
N TYR A 172 -1.69 -7.12 4.91
CA TYR A 172 -0.88 -6.12 4.20
C TYR A 172 -0.32 -5.06 5.15
N VAL A 173 -1.11 -4.55 6.09
CA VAL A 173 -0.64 -3.57 7.10
C VAL A 173 0.52 -4.15 7.91
N LEU A 174 0.41 -5.39 8.39
CA LEU A 174 1.48 -6.05 9.14
C LEU A 174 2.72 -6.31 8.30
N LEU A 175 2.57 -6.72 7.04
CA LEU A 175 3.69 -6.88 6.12
C LEU A 175 4.36 -5.53 5.83
N GLY A 176 3.61 -4.46 5.59
CA GLY A 176 4.14 -3.11 5.43
C GLY A 176 4.91 -2.62 6.65
N MET A 177 4.38 -2.87 7.85
CA MET A 177 5.08 -2.58 9.09
C MET A 177 6.39 -3.39 9.22
N ARG A 178 6.41 -4.65 8.81
CA ARG A 178 7.61 -5.48 8.78
C ARG A 178 8.61 -4.95 7.77
N MET A 179 8.17 -4.68 6.52
CA MET A 179 9.02 -4.14 5.45
C MET A 179 9.68 -2.81 5.84
N SER A 180 8.99 -1.94 6.60
CA SER A 180 9.54 -0.66 7.05
C SER A 180 10.75 -0.79 8.00
N ARG A 181 11.06 -2.00 8.48
CA ARG A 181 12.19 -2.32 9.35
C ARG A 181 13.27 -3.15 8.65
N MET A 182 13.02 -3.56 7.38
CA MET A 182 13.94 -4.41 6.64
C MET A 182 14.94 -3.55 5.86
N THR A 183 16.18 -4.00 5.81
CA THR A 183 17.24 -3.40 5.01
C THR A 183 17.33 -4.02 3.61
N GLU A 184 17.00 -5.30 3.51
CA GLU A 184 17.04 -6.07 2.26
C GLU A 184 15.63 -6.38 1.79
N LYS A 185 15.45 -6.33 0.47
CA LYS A 185 14.18 -6.66 -0.17
C LYS A 185 13.95 -8.17 -0.11
N PRO A 186 12.82 -8.64 0.48
CA PRO A 186 12.47 -10.04 0.45
C PRO A 186 12.06 -10.49 -0.97
N ASP A 187 11.97 -11.79 -1.19
CA ASP A 187 11.34 -12.33 -2.41
C ASP A 187 9.83 -12.06 -2.35
N LEU A 188 9.43 -10.91 -2.92
CA LEU A 188 8.03 -10.48 -2.94
C LEU A 188 7.16 -11.36 -3.84
N ALA A 189 7.76 -12.03 -4.84
CA ALA A 189 7.03 -12.97 -5.68
C ALA A 189 6.69 -14.26 -4.91
N GLU A 190 7.60 -14.73 -4.05
CA GLU A 190 7.32 -15.83 -3.13
C GLU A 190 6.24 -15.43 -2.10
N TRP A 191 6.34 -14.21 -1.55
CA TRP A 191 5.33 -13.71 -0.61
C TRP A 191 3.95 -13.62 -1.25
N ALA A 192 3.84 -13.08 -2.46
CA ALA A 192 2.58 -12.98 -3.20
C ALA A 192 1.94 -14.36 -3.42
N ARG A 193 2.74 -15.34 -3.89
CA ARG A 193 2.26 -16.72 -4.07
C ARG A 193 1.77 -17.34 -2.75
N SER A 194 2.52 -17.14 -1.67
CA SER A 194 2.17 -17.68 -0.35
C SER A 194 0.91 -17.04 0.21
N LEU A 195 0.77 -15.72 0.10
CA LEU A 195 -0.44 -15.01 0.52
C LEU A 195 -1.66 -15.50 -0.23
N HIS A 196 -1.53 -15.62 -1.56
CA HIS A 196 -2.61 -16.07 -2.41
C HIS A 196 -3.08 -17.48 -2.03
N LEU A 197 -2.15 -18.43 -1.82
CA LEU A 197 -2.48 -19.78 -1.36
C LEU A 197 -3.22 -19.76 -0.02
N LEU A 198 -2.75 -18.99 0.95
CA LEU A 198 -3.37 -18.89 2.28
C LEU A 198 -4.78 -18.29 2.22
N ILE A 199 -4.94 -17.21 1.46
CA ILE A 199 -6.24 -16.56 1.28
C ILE A 199 -7.21 -17.51 0.58
N ARG A 200 -6.75 -18.21 -0.46
CA ARG A 200 -7.57 -19.14 -1.22
C ARG A 200 -8.01 -20.35 -0.39
N GLU A 201 -7.09 -21.04 0.26
CA GLU A 201 -7.41 -22.20 1.09
C GLU A 201 -8.34 -21.81 2.25
N GLY A 202 -8.14 -20.62 2.82
CA GLY A 202 -9.04 -20.04 3.81
C GLY A 202 -10.37 -19.59 3.26
N SER A 203 -10.48 -19.23 1.97
CA SER A 203 -11.69 -18.73 1.31
C SER A 203 -12.45 -19.79 0.50
N ALA A 204 -11.82 -20.94 0.20
CA ALA A 204 -12.45 -22.00 -0.56
C ALA A 204 -13.68 -22.58 0.18
N PRO A 205 -14.76 -22.91 -0.55
CA PRO A 205 -15.92 -23.54 0.05
C PRO A 205 -15.53 -24.85 0.75
N VAL A 206 -16.01 -25.05 1.99
CA VAL A 206 -15.79 -26.31 2.70
C VAL A 206 -16.55 -27.41 1.96
N GLN A 207 -15.84 -28.36 1.40
CA GLN A 207 -16.46 -29.57 0.87
C GLN A 207 -17.02 -30.34 2.06
N ARG A 208 -18.33 -30.24 2.29
CA ARG A 208 -19.01 -31.11 3.23
C ARG A 208 -18.98 -32.51 2.62
N SER A 209 -18.18 -33.40 3.18
CA SER A 209 -18.27 -34.82 2.92
C SER A 209 -19.74 -35.22 3.13
N ALA A 210 -20.41 -35.69 2.09
CA ALA A 210 -21.73 -36.29 2.23
C ALA A 210 -21.57 -37.51 3.14
N SER A 211 -22.11 -37.43 4.37
CA SER A 211 -22.22 -38.54 5.32
C SER A 211 -23.40 -39.36 4.95
#